data_b24f91ade2a45f2c40e9232b3cf6efa4
#
_entry.id   b24f91ade2a45f2c40e9232b3cf6efa4
#
_cell.length_a   1.000
_cell.length_b   1.000
_cell.length_c   1.000
_cell.angle_alpha   90.00
_cell.angle_beta   90.00
_cell.angle_gamma   90.00
#
_symmetry.space_group_name_H-M   'P 1'
#
loop_
_entity.id
_entity.type
_entity.pdbx_description
1 polymer ?
#
loop_
_entity_poly.entity_id
_entity_poly.type
_entity_poly.pdbx_seq_one_letter_code
_entity_poly.pdbx_strand_id
1 'polypeptide(L)'
;PVAQRLEIPSTPRPYVVLVVGVNGVGKTTTIGKLAKTWADQGYKVAMAAGDTFRAAAIEQLKIWAERAKAALIARETGADAAAVAYEAVDRAAAEGADILLVDTAGRLHNRNELMDELAKVRRVIDKRLPGAPHATLLVLDATTGQNALSQAEVFQDMVNVSGLVVTKLDGTAKGGVLVSLAER
;
A
#
# COMPACT_ATOMS: atom_id res chain seq x y z
N PRO A 1 6.21 20.81 9.29
CA PRO A 1 5.99 20.14 8.01
C PRO A 1 4.50 20.05 7.73
N VAL A 2 4.11 20.61 6.62
CA VAL A 2 2.71 20.57 6.21
C VAL A 2 2.42 19.17 5.67
N ALA A 3 1.47 18.49 6.31
CA ALA A 3 0.97 17.23 5.79
C ALA A 3 0.31 17.51 4.43
N GLN A 4 0.97 17.04 3.37
CA GLN A 4 0.41 17.15 2.03
C GLN A 4 -0.52 15.97 1.79
N ARG A 5 -1.71 16.25 1.27
CA ARG A 5 -2.60 15.20 0.78
C ARG A 5 -1.98 14.59 -0.47
N LEU A 6 -2.00 13.27 -0.55
CA LEU A 6 -1.63 12.59 -1.78
C LEU A 6 -2.69 12.91 -2.83
N GLU A 7 -2.32 13.72 -3.81
CA GLU A 7 -3.18 14.05 -4.93
C GLU A 7 -3.03 13.01 -6.03
N ILE A 8 -4.16 12.57 -6.56
CA ILE A 8 -4.17 11.61 -7.67
C ILE A 8 -4.21 12.38 -8.97
N PRO A 9 -3.15 12.28 -9.81
CA PRO A 9 -3.16 12.94 -11.11
C PRO A 9 -4.22 12.35 -12.03
N SER A 10 -4.59 13.09 -13.07
CA SER A 10 -5.58 12.63 -14.06
C SER A 10 -5.09 11.44 -14.88
N THR A 11 -3.78 11.32 -15.06
CA THR A 11 -3.12 10.20 -15.73
C THR A 11 -1.84 9.84 -14.97
N PRO A 12 -1.36 8.61 -14.99
CA PRO A 12 -1.91 7.43 -15.67
C PRO A 12 -3.10 6.78 -14.94
N ARG A 13 -3.74 5.83 -15.63
CA ARG A 13 -4.82 5.02 -15.05
C ARG A 13 -4.61 3.53 -15.35
N PRO A 14 -4.78 2.64 -14.37
CA PRO A 14 -4.94 2.98 -12.95
C PRO A 14 -3.69 3.63 -12.37
N TYR A 15 -3.86 4.51 -11.41
CA TYR A 15 -2.76 5.01 -10.59
C TYR A 15 -2.45 3.97 -9.53
N VAL A 16 -1.27 3.35 -9.60
CA VAL A 16 -0.91 2.23 -8.74
C VAL A 16 -0.12 2.72 -7.54
N VAL A 17 -0.64 2.44 -6.35
CA VAL A 17 -0.04 2.79 -5.07
C VAL A 17 0.38 1.51 -4.36
N LEU A 18 1.66 1.28 -4.22
CA LEU A 18 2.23 0.18 -3.44
C LEU A 18 2.38 0.62 -1.99
N VAL A 19 1.88 -0.16 -1.06
CA VAL A 19 1.95 0.16 0.37
C VAL A 19 2.84 -0.85 1.07
N VAL A 20 3.91 -0.37 1.68
CA VAL A 20 4.94 -1.17 2.33
C VAL A 20 5.09 -0.79 3.80
N GLY A 21 5.66 -1.66 4.60
CA GLY A 21 5.91 -1.45 6.02
C GLY A 21 5.85 -2.76 6.79
N VAL A 22 6.35 -2.75 8.02
CA VAL A 22 6.36 -3.94 8.86
C VAL A 22 4.96 -4.29 9.37
N ASN A 23 4.76 -5.54 9.77
CA ASN A 23 3.49 -5.97 10.37
C ASN A 23 3.21 -5.18 11.66
N GLY A 24 1.96 -4.88 11.88
CA GLY A 24 1.50 -4.18 13.08
C GLY A 24 1.55 -2.66 13.03
N VAL A 25 2.06 -2.07 11.93
CA VAL A 25 2.12 -0.59 11.80
C VAL A 25 0.80 0.04 11.32
N GLY A 26 -0.16 -0.78 10.87
CA GLY A 26 -1.45 -0.29 10.38
C GLY A 26 -1.55 -0.14 8.87
N LYS A 27 -0.79 -0.91 8.09
CA LYS A 27 -0.85 -0.90 6.61
C LYS A 27 -2.26 -1.14 6.08
N THR A 28 -2.88 -2.21 6.51
CA THR A 28 -4.21 -2.61 6.03
C THR A 28 -5.26 -1.55 6.36
N THR A 29 -5.22 -1.01 7.58
CA THR A 29 -6.11 0.08 8.00
C THR A 29 -5.87 1.34 7.19
N THR A 30 -4.60 1.68 6.93
CA THR A 30 -4.23 2.83 6.09
C THR A 30 -4.79 2.68 4.67
N ILE A 31 -4.62 1.51 4.07
CA ILE A 31 -5.19 1.21 2.74
C ILE A 31 -6.69 1.42 2.74
N GLY A 32 -7.38 0.88 3.76
CA GLY A 32 -8.83 1.02 3.88
C GLY A 32 -9.29 2.47 3.97
N LYS A 33 -8.62 3.26 4.79
CA LYS A 33 -8.94 4.69 4.95
C LYS A 33 -8.68 5.48 3.68
N LEU A 34 -7.57 5.22 3.00
CA LEU A 34 -7.27 5.86 1.71
C LEU A 34 -8.31 5.49 0.65
N ALA A 35 -8.64 4.20 0.55
CA ALA A 35 -9.65 3.72 -0.39
C ALA A 35 -11.00 4.40 -0.15
N LYS A 36 -11.42 4.49 1.11
CA LYS A 36 -12.69 5.13 1.47
C LYS A 36 -12.68 6.62 1.12
N THR A 37 -11.59 7.31 1.44
CA THR A 37 -11.43 8.74 1.14
C THR A 37 -11.52 9.00 -0.36
N TRP A 38 -10.81 8.23 -1.17
CA TRP A 38 -10.83 8.41 -2.63
C TRP A 38 -12.15 7.99 -3.25
N ALA A 39 -12.76 6.91 -2.75
CA ALA A 39 -14.10 6.51 -3.20
C ALA A 39 -15.13 7.61 -2.93
N ASP A 40 -15.07 8.26 -1.76
CA ASP A 40 -15.96 9.38 -1.41
C ASP A 40 -15.72 10.60 -2.30
N GLN A 41 -14.53 10.74 -2.87
CA GLN A 41 -14.19 11.78 -3.85
C GLN A 41 -14.63 11.42 -5.29
N GLY A 42 -15.20 10.26 -5.49
CA GLY A 42 -15.71 9.83 -6.80
C GLY A 42 -14.74 8.94 -7.60
N TYR A 43 -13.58 8.57 -7.05
CA TYR A 43 -12.66 7.67 -7.72
C TYR A 43 -13.14 6.22 -7.63
N LYS A 44 -12.94 5.47 -8.72
CA LYS A 44 -13.13 4.03 -8.73
C LYS A 44 -11.86 3.36 -8.22
N VAL A 45 -11.93 2.75 -7.03
CA VAL A 45 -10.78 2.17 -6.33
C VAL A 45 -10.80 0.65 -6.44
N ALA A 46 -9.63 0.04 -6.65
CA ALA A 46 -9.39 -1.38 -6.52
C ALA A 46 -8.31 -1.62 -5.48
N MET A 47 -8.33 -2.78 -4.85
CA MET A 47 -7.39 -3.18 -3.80
C MET A 47 -6.86 -4.57 -4.09
N ALA A 48 -5.56 -4.78 -3.82
CA ALA A 48 -4.91 -6.07 -3.96
C ALA A 48 -4.42 -6.58 -2.60
N ALA A 49 -4.79 -7.80 -2.24
CA ALA A 49 -4.37 -8.45 -1.00
C ALA A 49 -3.04 -9.17 -1.21
N GLY A 50 -1.96 -8.40 -1.25
CA GLY A 50 -0.60 -8.93 -1.48
C GLY A 50 0.10 -9.47 -0.23
N ASP A 51 -0.46 -9.27 0.96
CA ASP A 51 0.00 -9.94 2.19
C ASP A 51 -0.68 -11.31 2.30
N THR A 52 -0.23 -12.24 1.48
CA THR A 52 -0.92 -13.51 1.22
C THR A 52 -0.83 -14.52 2.36
N PHE A 53 0.11 -14.35 3.29
CA PHE A 53 0.27 -15.26 4.42
C PHE A 53 -0.57 -14.88 5.65
N ARG A 54 -1.14 -13.69 5.67
CA ARG A 54 -1.96 -13.22 6.79
C ARG A 54 -3.43 -13.20 6.42
N ALA A 55 -4.13 -14.29 6.79
CA ALA A 55 -5.55 -14.42 6.54
C ALA A 55 -6.35 -13.25 7.16
N ALA A 56 -5.95 -12.77 8.35
CA ALA A 56 -6.60 -11.64 9.00
C ALA A 56 -6.47 -10.34 8.19
N ALA A 57 -5.34 -10.10 7.53
CA ALA A 57 -5.15 -8.95 6.65
C ALA A 57 -6.07 -9.02 5.43
N ILE A 58 -6.20 -10.19 4.82
CA ILE A 58 -7.10 -10.40 3.68
C ILE A 58 -8.56 -10.14 4.10
N GLU A 59 -8.99 -10.68 5.23
CA GLU A 59 -10.35 -10.49 5.74
C GLU A 59 -10.63 -9.02 6.08
N GLN A 60 -9.66 -8.32 6.65
CA GLN A 60 -9.78 -6.90 6.95
C GLN A 60 -9.92 -6.07 5.67
N LEU A 61 -9.17 -6.39 4.62
CA LEU A 61 -9.30 -5.72 3.32
C LEU A 61 -10.67 -5.97 2.69
N LYS A 62 -11.24 -7.16 2.84
CA LYS A 62 -12.60 -7.44 2.38
C LYS A 62 -13.63 -6.49 2.99
N ILE A 63 -13.54 -6.26 4.30
CA ILE A 63 -14.43 -5.33 5.01
C ILE A 63 -14.26 -3.90 4.46
N TRP A 64 -13.02 -3.45 4.29
CA TRP A 64 -12.76 -2.12 3.75
C TRP A 64 -13.22 -1.98 2.29
N ALA A 65 -13.04 -3.03 1.47
CA ALA A 65 -13.49 -3.04 0.09
C ALA A 65 -15.02 -2.88 0.00
N GLU A 66 -15.76 -3.56 0.86
CA GLU A 66 -17.21 -3.40 0.94
C GLU A 66 -17.60 -1.97 1.32
N ARG A 67 -16.95 -1.38 2.32
CA ARG A 67 -17.22 0.00 2.76
C ARG A 67 -16.91 1.04 1.69
N ALA A 68 -15.84 0.84 0.93
CA ALA A 68 -15.42 1.74 -0.13
C ALA A 68 -16.07 1.42 -1.49
N LYS A 69 -16.86 0.36 -1.57
CA LYS A 69 -17.39 -0.19 -2.82
C LYS A 69 -16.29 -0.42 -3.85
N ALA A 70 -15.13 -0.89 -3.37
CA ALA A 70 -13.96 -1.17 -4.17
C ALA A 70 -13.91 -2.64 -4.55
N ALA A 71 -13.33 -2.93 -5.72
CA ALA A 71 -12.99 -4.30 -6.09
C ALA A 71 -11.81 -4.79 -5.25
N LEU A 72 -11.87 -6.03 -4.79
CA LEU A 72 -10.75 -6.67 -4.10
C LEU A 72 -10.22 -7.82 -4.94
N ILE A 73 -8.93 -7.79 -5.22
CA ILE A 73 -8.21 -8.89 -5.86
C ILE A 73 -7.46 -9.65 -4.76
N ALA A 74 -7.86 -10.89 -4.55
CA ALA A 74 -7.28 -11.77 -3.55
C ALA A 74 -7.24 -13.19 -4.09
N ARG A 75 -6.27 -13.95 -3.62
CA ARG A 75 -6.14 -15.39 -3.89
C ARG A 75 -6.11 -16.13 -2.57
N GLU A 76 -5.98 -17.45 -2.64
CA GLU A 76 -5.84 -18.32 -1.46
C GLU A 76 -4.63 -17.92 -0.61
N THR A 77 -4.71 -18.21 0.69
CA THR A 77 -3.61 -17.98 1.62
C THR A 77 -2.36 -18.70 1.15
N GLY A 78 -1.23 -17.99 1.15
CA GLY A 78 0.06 -18.53 0.70
C GLY A 78 0.32 -18.40 -0.79
N ALA A 79 -0.58 -17.76 -1.56
CA ALA A 79 -0.34 -17.49 -2.96
C ALA A 79 0.88 -16.59 -3.19
N ASP A 80 1.44 -16.63 -4.39
CA ASP A 80 2.56 -15.75 -4.76
C ASP A 80 2.09 -14.29 -4.81
N ALA A 81 2.67 -13.45 -3.98
CA ALA A 81 2.33 -12.03 -3.91
C ALA A 81 2.51 -11.30 -5.26
N ALA A 82 3.55 -11.64 -6.01
CA ALA A 82 3.78 -11.06 -7.33
C ALA A 82 2.67 -11.45 -8.32
N ALA A 83 2.16 -12.68 -8.24
CA ALA A 83 1.05 -13.12 -9.09
C ALA A 83 -0.24 -12.37 -8.73
N VAL A 84 -0.51 -12.14 -7.45
CA VAL A 84 -1.65 -11.32 -7.00
C VAL A 84 -1.54 -9.89 -7.53
N ALA A 85 -0.36 -9.30 -7.42
CA ALA A 85 -0.10 -7.94 -7.89
C ALA A 85 -0.29 -7.81 -9.40
N TYR A 86 0.22 -8.75 -10.17
CA TYR A 86 0.06 -8.77 -11.64
C TYR A 86 -1.42 -8.84 -12.03
N GLU A 87 -2.15 -9.78 -11.44
CA GLU A 87 -3.60 -9.93 -11.67
C GLU A 87 -4.36 -8.67 -11.29
N ALA A 88 -3.97 -8.03 -10.18
CA ALA A 88 -4.62 -6.81 -9.72
C ALA A 88 -4.46 -5.67 -10.71
N VAL A 89 -3.26 -5.46 -11.25
CA VAL A 89 -3.02 -4.43 -12.27
C VAL A 89 -3.82 -4.75 -13.52
N ASP A 90 -3.82 -6.01 -13.96
CA ASP A 90 -4.56 -6.45 -15.14
C ASP A 90 -6.06 -6.20 -15.00
N ARG A 91 -6.66 -6.61 -13.88
CA ARG A 91 -8.08 -6.41 -13.61
C ARG A 91 -8.44 -4.95 -13.42
N ALA A 92 -7.62 -4.19 -12.69
CA ALA A 92 -7.85 -2.76 -12.49
C ALA A 92 -7.85 -2.01 -13.83
N ALA A 93 -6.94 -2.33 -14.72
CA ALA A 93 -6.90 -1.76 -16.06
C ALA A 93 -8.14 -2.14 -16.89
N ALA A 94 -8.51 -3.43 -16.87
CA ALA A 94 -9.65 -3.94 -17.63
C ALA A 94 -10.99 -3.38 -17.14
N GLU A 95 -11.12 -3.18 -15.83
CA GLU A 95 -12.36 -2.68 -15.20
C GLU A 95 -12.44 -1.15 -15.14
N GLY A 96 -11.41 -0.45 -15.63
CA GLY A 96 -11.39 1.01 -15.64
C GLY A 96 -11.23 1.65 -14.27
N ALA A 97 -10.51 1.00 -13.34
CA ALA A 97 -10.23 1.57 -12.03
C ALA A 97 -9.36 2.82 -12.17
N ASP A 98 -9.63 3.82 -11.35
CA ASP A 98 -8.81 5.03 -11.27
C ASP A 98 -7.56 4.81 -10.44
N ILE A 99 -7.68 4.05 -9.35
CA ILE A 99 -6.63 3.83 -8.36
C ILE A 99 -6.60 2.35 -8.00
N LEU A 100 -5.38 1.80 -7.92
CA LEU A 100 -5.13 0.47 -7.35
C LEU A 100 -4.21 0.61 -6.15
N LEU A 101 -4.69 0.14 -4.99
CA LEU A 101 -3.89 0.04 -3.77
C LEU A 101 -3.42 -1.40 -3.60
N VAL A 102 -2.11 -1.60 -3.46
CA VAL A 102 -1.51 -2.93 -3.31
C VAL A 102 -0.93 -3.07 -1.91
N ASP A 103 -1.55 -3.94 -1.10
CA ASP A 103 -0.98 -4.34 0.19
C ASP A 103 0.16 -5.33 -0.01
N THR A 104 1.10 -5.35 0.91
CA THR A 104 2.29 -6.21 0.85
C THR A 104 2.56 -6.87 2.19
N ALA A 105 3.35 -7.93 2.16
CA ALA A 105 3.85 -8.58 3.37
C ALA A 105 4.75 -7.63 4.17
N GLY A 106 4.83 -7.84 5.47
CA GLY A 106 5.62 -7.01 6.37
C GLY A 106 6.39 -7.79 7.43
N ARG A 107 6.71 -9.07 7.19
CA ARG A 107 7.49 -9.87 8.14
C ARG A 107 8.97 -9.53 8.03
N LEU A 108 9.55 -8.93 9.08
CA LEU A 108 10.96 -8.57 9.11
C LEU A 108 11.87 -9.66 9.71
N HIS A 109 11.33 -10.80 10.16
CA HIS A 109 12.16 -11.88 10.70
C HIS A 109 13.17 -12.44 9.68
N ASN A 110 12.87 -12.35 8.39
CA ASN A 110 13.80 -12.56 7.30
C ASN A 110 13.75 -11.37 6.35
N ARG A 111 14.60 -10.38 6.63
CA ARG A 111 14.65 -9.11 5.89
C ARG A 111 14.96 -9.32 4.41
N ASN A 112 15.91 -10.19 4.08
CA ASN A 112 16.31 -10.43 2.70
C ASN A 112 15.16 -11.03 1.89
N GLU A 113 14.46 -11.99 2.47
CA GLU A 113 13.28 -12.61 1.82
C GLU A 113 12.18 -11.59 1.57
N LEU A 114 11.89 -10.75 2.57
CA LEU A 114 10.89 -9.69 2.41
C LEU A 114 11.27 -8.71 1.29
N MET A 115 12.52 -8.28 1.26
CA MET A 115 12.98 -7.32 0.25
C MET A 115 13.00 -7.93 -1.14
N ASP A 116 13.37 -9.20 -1.29
CA ASP A 116 13.29 -9.93 -2.55
C ASP A 116 11.84 -10.04 -3.05
N GLU A 117 10.90 -10.34 -2.14
CA GLU A 117 9.48 -10.39 -2.47
C GLU A 117 8.96 -9.03 -2.93
N LEU A 118 9.27 -7.96 -2.20
CA LEU A 118 8.85 -6.61 -2.56
C LEU A 118 9.44 -6.15 -3.90
N ALA A 119 10.72 -6.46 -4.14
CA ALA A 119 11.37 -6.16 -5.41
C ALA A 119 10.70 -6.91 -6.57
N LYS A 120 10.32 -8.17 -6.36
CA LYS A 120 9.61 -8.97 -7.36
C LYS A 120 8.21 -8.41 -7.64
N VAL A 121 7.47 -8.05 -6.59
CA VAL A 121 6.14 -7.42 -6.73
C VAL A 121 6.24 -6.14 -7.57
N ARG A 122 7.19 -5.28 -7.23
CA ARG A 122 7.41 -4.03 -7.95
C ARG A 122 7.76 -4.26 -9.40
N ARG A 123 8.62 -5.24 -9.68
CA ARG A 123 9.06 -5.57 -11.05
C ARG A 123 7.91 -6.08 -11.91
N VAL A 124 7.04 -6.94 -11.38
CA VAL A 124 5.89 -7.46 -12.15
C VAL A 124 4.83 -6.40 -12.39
N ILE A 125 4.65 -5.48 -11.46
CA ILE A 125 3.76 -4.32 -11.64
C ILE A 125 4.26 -3.45 -12.79
N ASP A 126 5.54 -3.10 -12.79
CA ASP A 126 6.16 -2.32 -13.87
C ASP A 126 6.08 -3.05 -15.22
N LYS A 127 6.29 -4.36 -15.20
CA LYS A 127 6.19 -5.17 -16.41
C LYS A 127 4.79 -5.13 -17.03
N ARG A 128 3.75 -5.21 -16.20
CA ARG A 128 2.36 -5.18 -16.65
C ARG A 128 1.92 -3.77 -17.06
N LEU A 129 2.36 -2.77 -16.32
CA LEU A 129 2.02 -1.37 -16.58
C LEU A 129 3.31 -0.53 -16.44
N PRO A 130 4.03 -0.27 -17.55
CA PRO A 130 5.29 0.45 -17.48
C PRO A 130 5.18 1.80 -16.75
N GLY A 131 6.09 2.03 -15.85
CA GLY A 131 6.09 3.19 -14.96
C GLY A 131 5.41 2.99 -13.61
N ALA A 132 4.65 1.91 -13.43
CA ALA A 132 4.03 1.57 -12.16
C ALA A 132 4.98 0.73 -11.27
N PRO A 133 4.86 0.79 -9.94
CA PRO A 133 3.93 1.62 -9.18
C PRO A 133 4.26 3.11 -9.30
N HIS A 134 3.22 3.92 -9.31
CA HIS A 134 3.35 5.37 -9.46
C HIS A 134 3.68 6.06 -8.13
N ALA A 135 3.31 5.42 -7.03
CA ALA A 135 3.68 5.82 -5.68
C ALA A 135 3.97 4.58 -4.83
N THR A 136 4.94 4.69 -3.95
CA THR A 136 5.25 3.67 -2.94
C THR A 136 5.19 4.34 -1.57
N LEU A 137 4.19 3.99 -0.79
CA LEU A 137 3.97 4.57 0.53
C LEU A 137 4.53 3.64 1.60
N LEU A 138 5.39 4.16 2.45
CA LEU A 138 5.88 3.47 3.63
C LEU A 138 5.04 3.88 4.84
N VAL A 139 4.43 2.90 5.51
CA VAL A 139 3.66 3.11 6.72
C VAL A 139 4.56 2.87 7.94
N LEU A 140 4.65 3.86 8.81
CA LEU A 140 5.43 3.85 10.03
C LEU A 140 4.54 4.07 11.25
N ASP A 141 4.86 3.40 12.34
CA ASP A 141 4.20 3.58 13.62
C ASP A 141 4.98 4.64 14.42
N ALA A 142 4.33 5.78 14.73
CA ALA A 142 4.95 6.88 15.46
C ALA A 142 5.42 6.47 16.87
N THR A 143 4.84 5.43 17.45
CA THR A 143 5.19 4.98 18.80
C THR A 143 6.51 4.22 18.87
N THR A 144 7.09 3.82 17.72
CA THR A 144 8.33 3.03 17.68
C THR A 144 9.61 3.86 17.71
N GLY A 145 9.53 5.18 17.60
CA GLY A 145 10.70 6.08 17.75
C GLY A 145 11.83 5.77 16.76
N GLN A 146 13.03 5.46 17.29
CA GLN A 146 14.23 5.19 16.48
C GLN A 146 14.06 3.99 15.54
N ASN A 147 13.25 3.01 15.91
CA ASN A 147 12.97 1.87 15.03
C ASN A 147 12.25 2.29 13.76
N ALA A 148 11.38 3.32 13.84
CA ALA A 148 10.70 3.85 12.65
C ALA A 148 11.70 4.44 11.66
N LEU A 149 12.71 5.20 12.13
CA LEU A 149 13.75 5.76 11.29
C LEU A 149 14.60 4.67 10.63
N SER A 150 15.00 3.67 11.40
CA SER A 150 15.77 2.53 10.87
C SER A 150 14.99 1.77 9.79
N GLN A 151 13.69 1.56 10.00
CA GLN A 151 12.82 0.92 9.02
C GLN A 151 12.70 1.77 7.76
N ALA A 152 12.54 3.09 7.90
CA ALA A 152 12.44 3.99 6.76
C ALA A 152 13.68 3.91 5.86
N GLU A 153 14.87 3.91 6.46
CA GLU A 153 16.13 3.78 5.71
C GLU A 153 16.20 2.46 4.94
N VAL A 154 15.85 1.36 5.58
CA VAL A 154 15.85 0.02 4.94
C VAL A 154 14.92 -0.02 3.73
N PHE A 155 13.69 0.44 3.89
CA PHE A 155 12.70 0.41 2.80
C PHE A 155 13.06 1.42 1.70
N GLN A 156 13.61 2.58 2.05
CA GLN A 156 14.04 3.56 1.06
C GLN A 156 15.10 3.01 0.13
N ASP A 157 16.09 2.31 0.69
CA ASP A 157 17.18 1.72 -0.10
C ASP A 157 16.70 0.61 -1.02
N MET A 158 15.69 -0.15 -0.61
CA MET A 158 15.29 -1.38 -1.29
C MET A 158 14.12 -1.20 -2.26
N VAL A 159 13.18 -0.31 -1.97
CA VAL A 159 11.94 -0.19 -2.78
C VAL A 159 11.61 1.22 -3.23
N ASN A 160 12.50 2.16 -3.02
CA ASN A 160 12.37 3.53 -3.52
C ASN A 160 11.06 4.21 -3.10
N VAL A 161 10.90 4.40 -1.79
CA VAL A 161 9.72 5.01 -1.18
C VAL A 161 9.53 6.45 -1.67
N SER A 162 8.32 6.79 -2.10
CA SER A 162 7.95 8.13 -2.57
C SER A 162 7.12 8.92 -1.56
N GLY A 163 6.57 8.28 -0.53
CA GLY A 163 5.78 8.95 0.49
C GLY A 163 5.79 8.20 1.81
N LEU A 164 5.57 8.91 2.89
CA LEU A 164 5.49 8.36 4.24
C LEU A 164 4.10 8.55 4.81
N VAL A 165 3.59 7.51 5.45
CA VAL A 165 2.35 7.54 6.23
C VAL A 165 2.72 7.22 7.68
N VAL A 166 2.44 8.12 8.60
CA VAL A 166 2.73 7.92 10.01
C VAL A 166 1.42 7.66 10.75
N THR A 167 1.34 6.52 11.41
CA THR A 167 0.17 6.08 12.17
C THR A 167 0.40 6.24 13.67
N LYS A 168 -0.68 6.16 14.45
CA LYS A 168 -0.62 6.20 15.92
C LYS A 168 0.06 7.46 16.47
N LEU A 169 -0.14 8.58 15.78
CA LEU A 169 0.32 9.89 16.24
C LEU A 169 -0.39 10.21 17.55
N ASP A 170 0.35 10.15 18.64
CA ASP A 170 -0.08 10.33 20.02
C ASP A 170 -1.52 9.86 20.34
N GLY A 171 -1.84 9.58 21.58
CA GLY A 171 -3.16 9.13 22.01
C GLY A 171 -4.27 10.17 21.88
N THR A 172 -4.17 11.15 21.00
CA THR A 172 -5.23 12.13 20.79
C THR A 172 -6.27 11.60 19.81
N ALA A 173 -7.52 11.99 20.05
CA ALA A 173 -8.68 11.57 19.28
C ALA A 173 -8.64 11.96 17.80
N LYS A 174 -7.62 12.68 17.38
CA LYS A 174 -7.38 13.09 16.00
C LYS A 174 -6.28 12.28 15.33
N GLY A 175 -5.95 11.09 15.83
CA GLY A 175 -4.96 10.20 15.22
C GLY A 175 -5.16 10.10 13.72
N GLY A 176 -4.62 11.07 13.01
CA GLY A 176 -4.71 11.18 11.57
C GLY A 176 -3.55 10.49 10.89
N VAL A 177 -3.78 10.12 9.66
CA VAL A 177 -2.73 9.66 8.76
C VAL A 177 -2.01 10.90 8.25
N LEU A 178 -0.73 11.07 8.63
CA LEU A 178 0.11 12.12 8.10
C LEU A 178 0.87 11.58 6.90
N VAL A 179 0.55 12.08 5.72
CA VAL A 179 1.27 11.72 4.50
C VAL A 179 2.28 12.82 4.20
N SER A 180 3.55 12.49 4.26
CA SER A 180 4.63 13.37 3.84
C SER A 180 5.25 12.81 2.56
N LEU A 181 5.27 13.62 1.51
CA LEU A 181 6.01 13.28 0.30
C LEU A 181 7.49 13.50 0.55
N ALA A 182 8.31 12.50 0.18
CA ALA A 182 9.75 12.65 0.25
C ALA A 182 10.18 13.67 -0.81
N GLU A 183 10.68 14.81 -0.37
CA GLU A 183 11.35 15.74 -1.27
C GLU A 183 12.69 15.14 -1.69
N ARG A 184 12.95 15.11 -2.96
CA ARG A 184 14.25 14.85 -3.55
C ARG A 184 14.84 16.14 -4.08
#